data_d8a55ad4ce05523192da9a12c8eacf31
#
_entry.id   d8a55ad4ce05523192da9a12c8eacf31
#
_cell.length_a   1.000
_cell.length_b   1.000
_cell.length_c   1.000
_cell.angle_alpha   90.00
_cell.angle_beta   90.00
_cell.angle_gamma   90.00
#
_symmetry.space_group_name_H-M   'P 1'
#
loop_
_entity.id
_entity.type
_entity.pdbx_description
1 polymer ?
#
loop_
_entity_poly.entity_id
_entity_poly.type
_entity_poly.pdbx_seq_one_letter_code
_entity_poly.pdbx_strand_id
1 'polypeptide(L)'
;MKILVPIKRVVDYNVKVRPKADESGVDLNNVKMAINPFCEIAVEEAVRLKEGGTATEIIAVTVGSSASQEQLRTALALGADRAILVETDIEVEPLAIAKLLKGVVEKESPDLVILGKQAIDGDNNQTSQMLAALTGYAQATFASELKIEGEKAVVTREVDGGLQTISVNLPCIVSTDLRLNEPRYASLPNIMKAKQKPLDVIEAGSLGADIEPRNKTLKVSPPPVREAGIIVETVDDLVDKLKNEAKVIT
;
A
#
# COMPACT_ATOMS: atom_id res chain seq x y z
N MET A 1 5.48 17.34 12.81
CA MET A 1 5.21 15.92 13.08
C MET A 1 6.10 15.01 12.27
N LYS A 2 6.37 13.80 12.77
CA LYS A 2 7.08 12.72 12.07
C LYS A 2 6.08 11.80 11.39
N ILE A 3 6.28 11.52 10.11
CA ILE A 3 5.41 10.63 9.33
C ILE A 3 6.19 9.37 8.93
N LEU A 4 5.63 8.20 9.20
CA LEU A 4 6.11 6.91 8.72
C LEU A 4 5.25 6.48 7.51
N VAL A 5 5.90 6.11 6.40
CA VAL A 5 5.22 5.71 5.17
C VAL A 5 5.67 4.30 4.77
N PRO A 6 4.93 3.28 5.16
CA PRO A 6 5.13 1.92 4.66
C PRO A 6 4.83 1.85 3.16
N ILE A 7 5.78 1.33 2.39
CA ILE A 7 5.65 1.09 0.94
C ILE A 7 5.87 -0.37 0.63
N LYS A 8 5.37 -0.84 -0.52
CA LYS A 8 5.58 -2.21 -0.99
C LYS A 8 6.15 -2.23 -2.40
N ARG A 9 7.14 -3.11 -2.63
CA ARG A 9 7.64 -3.47 -3.95
C ARG A 9 6.67 -4.45 -4.59
N VAL A 10 6.13 -4.11 -5.76
CA VAL A 10 5.19 -4.93 -6.54
C VAL A 10 5.60 -4.97 -8.00
N VAL A 11 5.04 -5.89 -8.77
CA VAL A 11 5.15 -5.86 -10.24
C VAL A 11 4.50 -4.59 -10.76
N ASP A 12 5.16 -3.88 -11.68
CA ASP A 12 4.61 -2.69 -12.33
C ASP A 12 3.26 -3.04 -12.99
N TYR A 13 2.22 -2.25 -12.72
CA TYR A 13 0.85 -2.49 -13.18
C TYR A 13 0.70 -2.52 -14.71
N ASN A 14 1.68 -1.98 -15.46
CA ASN A 14 1.72 -2.08 -16.93
C ASN A 14 2.25 -3.43 -17.44
N VAL A 15 2.80 -4.25 -16.56
CA VAL A 15 3.35 -5.55 -16.93
C VAL A 15 2.25 -6.60 -16.96
N LYS A 16 2.14 -7.33 -18.06
CA LYS A 16 1.28 -8.50 -18.14
C LYS A 16 1.95 -9.68 -17.40
N VAL A 17 1.52 -9.94 -16.19
CA VAL A 17 2.01 -11.07 -15.37
C VAL A 17 1.67 -12.41 -16.00
N ARG A 18 2.54 -13.42 -15.79
CA ARG A 18 2.35 -14.79 -16.27
C ARG A 18 2.62 -15.76 -15.11
N PRO A 19 1.85 -16.86 -14.98
CA PRO A 19 2.22 -17.94 -14.09
C PRO A 19 3.54 -18.60 -14.54
N LYS A 20 4.28 -19.17 -13.59
CA LYS A 20 5.39 -20.07 -13.88
C LYS A 20 4.89 -21.32 -14.60
N ALA A 21 5.77 -22.01 -15.32
CA ALA A 21 5.41 -23.22 -16.06
C ALA A 21 4.90 -24.37 -15.17
N ASP A 22 5.36 -24.41 -13.93
CA ASP A 22 4.92 -25.37 -12.91
C ASP A 22 3.71 -24.91 -12.09
N GLU A 23 3.13 -23.77 -12.45
CA GLU A 23 2.00 -23.14 -11.76
C GLU A 23 2.23 -22.82 -10.26
N SER A 24 3.47 -22.88 -9.77
CA SER A 24 3.81 -22.66 -8.36
C SER A 24 3.74 -21.19 -7.93
N GLY A 25 3.63 -20.25 -8.86
CA GLY A 25 3.61 -18.81 -8.58
C GLY A 25 3.62 -17.98 -9.86
N VAL A 26 3.80 -16.67 -9.68
CA VAL A 26 4.00 -15.72 -10.78
C VAL A 26 5.47 -15.73 -11.21
N ASP A 27 5.72 -15.70 -12.52
CA ASP A 27 7.08 -15.56 -13.07
C ASP A 27 7.52 -14.09 -12.94
N LEU A 28 8.53 -13.88 -12.08
CA LEU A 28 9.12 -12.56 -11.82
C LEU A 28 10.46 -12.34 -12.54
N ASN A 29 10.89 -13.27 -13.42
CA ASN A 29 12.15 -13.13 -14.12
C ASN A 29 12.09 -11.97 -15.14
N ASN A 30 13.03 -11.03 -14.99
CA ASN A 30 13.12 -9.84 -15.87
C ASN A 30 11.84 -8.98 -15.92
N VAL A 31 11.08 -8.98 -14.85
CA VAL A 31 9.86 -8.19 -14.71
C VAL A 31 10.19 -6.85 -14.07
N LYS A 32 9.68 -5.76 -14.62
CA LYS A 32 9.81 -4.44 -14.02
C LYS A 32 9.03 -4.40 -12.70
N MET A 33 9.72 -3.96 -11.65
CA MET A 33 9.12 -3.76 -10.34
C MET A 33 8.95 -2.25 -10.05
N ALA A 34 7.92 -1.91 -9.27
CA ALA A 34 7.59 -0.53 -8.92
C ALA A 34 7.14 -0.41 -7.45
N ILE A 35 6.96 0.81 -6.97
CA ILE A 35 6.20 1.05 -5.74
C ILE A 35 4.73 0.74 -6.04
N ASN A 36 4.05 0.10 -5.10
CA ASN A 36 2.60 -0.12 -5.19
C ASN A 36 1.86 1.22 -5.35
N PRO A 37 0.95 1.36 -6.33
CA PRO A 37 0.27 2.64 -6.62
C PRO A 37 -0.38 3.29 -5.39
N PHE A 38 -1.04 2.53 -4.52
CA PHE A 38 -1.61 3.06 -3.27
C PHE A 38 -0.53 3.58 -2.31
N CYS A 39 0.67 3.01 -2.35
CA CYS A 39 1.79 3.49 -1.54
C CYS A 39 2.41 4.77 -2.14
N GLU A 40 2.39 4.96 -3.45
CA GLU A 40 2.80 6.22 -4.09
C GLU A 40 1.89 7.37 -3.66
N ILE A 41 0.57 7.14 -3.56
CA ILE A 41 -0.39 8.09 -2.98
C ILE A 41 -0.02 8.46 -1.54
N ALA A 42 0.37 7.47 -0.73
CA ALA A 42 0.78 7.69 0.66
C ALA A 42 2.07 8.53 0.76
N VAL A 43 3.06 8.27 -0.10
CA VAL A 43 4.30 9.06 -0.17
C VAL A 43 3.98 10.51 -0.58
N GLU A 44 3.17 10.68 -1.63
CA GLU A 44 2.76 12.02 -2.10
C GLU A 44 2.06 12.82 -1.00
N GLU A 45 1.14 12.19 -0.26
CA GLU A 45 0.43 12.87 0.82
C GLU A 45 1.36 13.32 1.93
N ALA A 46 2.30 12.46 2.34
CA ALA A 46 3.32 12.82 3.32
C ALA A 46 4.18 14.00 2.86
N VAL A 47 4.55 14.02 1.57
CA VAL A 47 5.32 15.13 0.98
C VAL A 47 4.51 16.42 0.96
N ARG A 48 3.23 16.39 0.60
CA ARG A 48 2.33 17.55 0.64
C ARG A 48 2.18 18.12 2.05
N LEU A 49 2.01 17.25 3.06
CA LEU A 49 1.96 17.66 4.46
C LEU A 49 3.27 18.32 4.91
N LYS A 50 4.40 17.88 4.40
CA LYS A 50 5.69 18.50 4.69
C LYS A 50 5.87 19.84 4.00
N GLU A 51 5.52 19.95 2.74
CA GLU A 51 5.54 21.20 1.98
C GLU A 51 4.60 22.24 2.60
N GLY A 52 3.47 21.81 3.14
CA GLY A 52 2.54 22.63 3.92
C GLY A 52 3.00 23.01 5.33
N GLY A 53 4.21 22.56 5.73
CA GLY A 53 4.80 22.88 7.05
C GLY A 53 4.25 22.04 8.22
N THR A 54 3.37 21.07 7.96
CA THR A 54 2.76 20.21 8.98
C THR A 54 3.72 19.08 9.41
N ALA A 55 4.38 18.44 8.45
CA ALA A 55 5.37 17.43 8.74
C ALA A 55 6.79 18.00 8.77
N THR A 56 7.64 17.46 9.64
CA THR A 56 9.07 17.82 9.78
C THR A 56 9.99 16.74 9.24
N GLU A 57 9.56 15.48 9.31
CA GLU A 57 10.33 14.32 8.85
C GLU A 57 9.39 13.27 8.21
N ILE A 58 9.84 12.72 7.08
CA ILE A 58 9.17 11.61 6.38
C ILE A 58 10.14 10.43 6.32
N ILE A 59 9.71 9.29 6.85
CA ILE A 59 10.46 8.04 6.86
C ILE A 59 9.73 7.03 5.97
N ALA A 60 10.34 6.65 4.87
CA ALA A 60 9.82 5.52 4.07
C ALA A 60 10.30 4.20 4.67
N VAL A 61 9.43 3.20 4.78
CA VAL A 61 9.81 1.86 5.25
C VAL A 61 9.25 0.78 4.33
N THR A 62 10.01 -0.27 4.10
CA THR A 62 9.52 -1.48 3.41
C THR A 62 10.01 -2.73 4.11
N VAL A 63 9.24 -3.81 3.97
CA VAL A 63 9.61 -5.15 4.43
C VAL A 63 9.84 -6.01 3.20
N GLY A 64 10.96 -6.70 3.12
CA GLY A 64 11.28 -7.59 2.00
C GLY A 64 12.77 -7.80 1.80
N SER A 65 13.14 -8.39 0.67
CA SER A 65 14.54 -8.64 0.34
C SER A 65 15.32 -7.35 0.05
N SER A 66 16.65 -7.46 -0.02
CA SER A 66 17.56 -6.35 -0.37
C SER A 66 17.18 -5.63 -1.66
N ALA A 67 16.55 -6.32 -2.62
CA ALA A 67 16.05 -5.72 -3.87
C ALA A 67 14.99 -4.63 -3.64
N SER A 68 14.32 -4.60 -2.50
CA SER A 68 13.32 -3.58 -2.16
C SER A 68 13.93 -2.20 -1.86
N GLN A 69 15.26 -2.11 -1.73
CA GLN A 69 15.98 -0.82 -1.63
C GLN A 69 15.73 0.08 -2.84
N GLU A 70 15.51 -0.50 -4.01
CA GLU A 70 15.20 0.25 -5.23
C GLU A 70 13.95 1.12 -5.06
N GLN A 71 12.88 0.56 -4.49
CA GLN A 71 11.64 1.27 -4.24
C GLN A 71 11.79 2.30 -3.11
N LEU A 72 12.61 2.02 -2.10
CA LEU A 72 12.96 3.01 -1.09
C LEU A 72 13.72 4.19 -1.69
N ARG A 73 14.67 3.95 -2.61
CA ARG A 73 15.36 5.03 -3.33
C ARG A 73 14.39 5.86 -4.17
N THR A 74 13.35 5.25 -4.74
CA THR A 74 12.28 5.97 -5.43
C THR A 74 11.49 6.86 -4.45
N ALA A 75 11.08 6.35 -3.29
CA ALA A 75 10.41 7.15 -2.26
C ALA A 75 11.28 8.32 -1.75
N LEU A 76 12.59 8.10 -1.60
CA LEU A 76 13.55 9.16 -1.25
C LEU A 76 13.66 10.22 -2.34
N ALA A 77 13.55 9.84 -3.62
CA ALA A 77 13.55 10.76 -4.75
C ALA A 77 12.25 11.58 -4.85
N LEU A 78 11.12 10.99 -4.43
CA LEU A 78 9.83 11.67 -4.35
C LEU A 78 9.78 12.69 -3.21
N GLY A 79 10.57 12.55 -2.15
CA GLY A 79 10.64 13.55 -1.09
C GLY A 79 10.83 13.02 0.33
N ALA A 80 10.84 11.70 0.56
CA ALA A 80 11.16 11.15 1.87
C ALA A 80 12.58 11.58 2.31
N ASP A 81 12.78 11.75 3.61
CA ASP A 81 14.06 12.23 4.18
C ASP A 81 15.04 11.08 4.37
N ARG A 82 14.58 9.98 4.91
CA ARG A 82 15.34 8.75 5.08
C ARG A 82 14.48 7.53 4.85
N ALA A 83 15.09 6.37 4.78
CA ALA A 83 14.41 5.12 4.53
C ALA A 83 14.88 4.01 5.48
N ILE A 84 14.00 3.02 5.70
CA ILE A 84 14.29 1.83 6.49
C ILE A 84 13.89 0.60 5.66
N LEU A 85 14.83 -0.32 5.45
CA LEU A 85 14.54 -1.67 4.96
C LEU A 85 14.49 -2.62 6.16
N VAL A 86 13.34 -3.23 6.38
CA VAL A 86 13.23 -4.41 7.24
C VAL A 86 13.50 -5.63 6.36
N GLU A 87 14.73 -6.12 6.42
CA GLU A 87 15.23 -7.12 5.47
C GLU A 87 14.82 -8.54 5.89
N THR A 88 14.23 -9.25 4.93
CA THR A 88 13.92 -10.68 5.03
C THR A 88 13.74 -11.27 3.63
N ASP A 89 14.18 -12.52 3.45
CA ASP A 89 13.92 -13.31 2.25
C ASP A 89 12.67 -14.18 2.37
N ILE A 90 12.04 -14.20 3.54
CA ILE A 90 10.78 -14.93 3.77
C ILE A 90 9.64 -14.12 3.10
N GLU A 91 8.78 -14.81 2.36
CA GLU A 91 7.53 -14.22 1.87
C GLU A 91 6.58 -14.02 3.06
N VAL A 92 6.41 -12.76 3.47
CA VAL A 92 5.66 -12.40 4.68
C VAL A 92 4.21 -12.04 4.37
N GLU A 93 3.30 -12.53 5.19
CA GLU A 93 1.85 -12.28 5.14
C GLU A 93 1.49 -10.94 5.84
N PRO A 94 0.28 -10.38 5.58
CA PRO A 94 -0.13 -9.07 6.13
C PRO A 94 0.02 -8.95 7.65
N LEU A 95 -0.29 -9.99 8.43
CA LEU A 95 -0.14 -9.94 9.88
C LEU A 95 1.34 -9.90 10.31
N ALA A 96 2.20 -10.65 9.64
CA ALA A 96 3.64 -10.63 9.89
C ALA A 96 4.22 -9.25 9.55
N ILE A 97 3.81 -8.66 8.42
CA ILE A 97 4.16 -7.28 8.04
C ILE A 97 3.70 -6.29 9.12
N ALA A 98 2.46 -6.39 9.59
CA ALA A 98 1.95 -5.50 10.63
C ALA A 98 2.74 -5.63 11.95
N LYS A 99 3.15 -6.83 12.34
CA LYS A 99 4.03 -7.06 13.52
C LYS A 99 5.41 -6.43 13.35
N LEU A 100 6.03 -6.57 12.19
CA LEU A 100 7.32 -5.96 11.89
C LEU A 100 7.22 -4.43 11.85
N LEU A 101 6.18 -3.89 11.22
CA LEU A 101 5.93 -2.45 11.20
C LEU A 101 5.65 -1.89 12.60
N LYS A 102 4.99 -2.66 13.48
CA LYS A 102 4.84 -2.29 14.89
C LYS A 102 6.20 -2.05 15.55
N GLY A 103 7.16 -2.96 15.36
CA GLY A 103 8.51 -2.78 15.91
C GLY A 103 9.20 -1.51 15.38
N VAL A 104 8.97 -1.16 14.10
CA VAL A 104 9.46 0.11 13.54
C VAL A 104 8.72 1.31 14.16
N VAL A 105 7.39 1.24 14.33
CA VAL A 105 6.59 2.29 14.98
C VAL A 105 7.06 2.54 16.41
N GLU A 106 7.32 1.49 17.18
CA GLU A 106 7.84 1.61 18.56
C GLU A 106 9.21 2.27 18.61
N LYS A 107 10.09 1.96 17.66
CA LYS A 107 11.42 2.54 17.55
C LYS A 107 11.40 4.01 17.12
N GLU A 108 10.58 4.32 16.12
CA GLU A 108 10.55 5.64 15.49
C GLU A 108 9.58 6.62 16.16
N SER A 109 8.55 6.11 16.84
CA SER A 109 7.50 6.91 17.50
C SER A 109 6.90 7.97 16.55
N PRO A 110 6.34 7.59 15.39
CA PRO A 110 5.75 8.54 14.46
C PRO A 110 4.43 9.09 15.01
N ASP A 111 4.13 10.35 14.68
CA ASP A 111 2.84 10.96 14.98
C ASP A 111 1.74 10.48 14.02
N LEU A 112 2.14 10.11 12.80
CA LEU A 112 1.23 9.67 11.74
C LEU A 112 1.88 8.56 10.92
N VAL A 113 1.13 7.49 10.69
CA VAL A 113 1.51 6.44 9.72
C VAL A 113 0.55 6.53 8.54
N ILE A 114 1.08 6.73 7.33
CA ILE A 114 0.28 6.77 6.09
C ILE A 114 0.75 5.62 5.20
N LEU A 115 -0.16 4.72 4.83
CA LEU A 115 0.16 3.60 3.94
C LEU A 115 -0.95 3.35 2.92
N GLY A 116 -0.61 2.68 1.82
CA GLY A 116 -1.60 2.28 0.84
C GLY A 116 -2.66 1.35 1.45
N LYS A 117 -3.94 1.51 1.08
CA LYS A 117 -5.02 0.67 1.60
C LYS A 117 -4.80 -0.81 1.28
N GLN A 118 -4.21 -1.12 0.14
CA GLN A 118 -3.94 -2.48 -0.34
C GLN A 118 -2.76 -2.50 -1.29
N ALA A 119 -2.25 -3.67 -1.62
CA ALA A 119 -1.23 -3.87 -2.64
C ALA A 119 -1.83 -4.60 -3.84
N ILE A 120 -1.48 -4.18 -5.06
CA ILE A 120 -2.08 -4.71 -6.30
C ILE A 120 -1.71 -6.17 -6.61
N ASP A 121 -0.74 -6.73 -5.91
CA ASP A 121 -0.31 -8.12 -6.06
C ASP A 121 -1.10 -9.10 -5.19
N GLY A 122 -1.37 -8.74 -3.93
CA GLY A 122 -2.06 -9.61 -2.98
C GLY A 122 -3.50 -9.22 -2.69
N ASP A 123 -3.85 -7.97 -2.90
CA ASP A 123 -5.19 -7.36 -2.74
C ASP A 123 -5.87 -7.62 -1.38
N ASN A 124 -5.07 -7.85 -0.33
CA ASN A 124 -5.58 -8.29 0.97
C ASN A 124 -6.28 -7.19 1.78
N ASN A 125 -5.83 -5.93 1.66
CA ASN A 125 -6.36 -4.79 2.44
C ASN A 125 -6.45 -5.05 3.95
N GLN A 126 -5.38 -5.53 4.57
CA GLN A 126 -5.37 -5.97 5.97
C GLN A 126 -4.31 -5.27 6.84
N THR A 127 -3.17 -4.89 6.26
CA THR A 127 -1.98 -4.47 7.02
C THR A 127 -2.24 -3.24 7.87
N SER A 128 -2.93 -2.22 7.35
CA SER A 128 -3.20 -0.97 8.08
C SER A 128 -4.05 -1.20 9.33
N GLN A 129 -5.13 -1.97 9.20
CA GLN A 129 -6.04 -2.27 10.28
C GLN A 129 -5.39 -3.14 11.36
N MET A 130 -4.61 -4.14 10.93
CA MET A 130 -3.83 -4.98 11.85
C MET A 130 -2.77 -4.17 12.60
N LEU A 131 -2.07 -3.26 11.90
CA LEU A 131 -1.08 -2.38 12.53
C LEU A 131 -1.74 -1.47 13.57
N ALA A 132 -2.91 -0.89 13.26
CA ALA A 132 -3.65 -0.07 14.20
C ALA A 132 -4.04 -0.85 15.47
N ALA A 133 -4.56 -2.06 15.30
CA ALA A 133 -4.91 -2.92 16.44
C ALA A 133 -3.68 -3.29 17.29
N LEU A 134 -2.54 -3.59 16.65
CA LEU A 134 -1.31 -3.98 17.33
C LEU A 134 -0.61 -2.83 18.06
N THR A 135 -0.72 -1.59 17.57
CA THR A 135 -0.13 -0.40 18.18
C THR A 135 -1.05 0.31 19.16
N GLY A 136 -2.35 0.04 19.08
CA GLY A 136 -3.37 0.81 19.82
C GLY A 136 -3.60 2.21 19.25
N TYR A 137 -3.06 2.54 18.09
CA TYR A 137 -3.28 3.82 17.43
C TYR A 137 -4.68 3.88 16.82
N ALA A 138 -5.27 5.07 16.82
CA ALA A 138 -6.51 5.30 16.08
C ALA A 138 -6.31 5.04 14.60
N GLN A 139 -7.37 4.62 13.88
CA GLN A 139 -7.28 4.35 12.45
C GLN A 139 -8.34 5.10 11.65
N ALA A 140 -7.95 5.53 10.46
CA ALA A 140 -8.85 6.06 9.43
C ALA A 140 -8.44 5.45 8.07
N THR A 141 -9.29 4.55 7.56
CA THR A 141 -9.01 3.76 6.36
C THR A 141 -9.68 4.34 5.12
N PHE A 142 -9.12 4.07 3.93
CA PHE A 142 -9.66 4.46 2.61
C PHE A 142 -9.75 5.97 2.41
N ALA A 143 -8.75 6.72 2.86
CA ALA A 143 -8.75 8.17 2.79
C ALA A 143 -8.78 8.70 1.36
N SER A 144 -9.74 9.57 1.07
CA SER A 144 -9.82 10.40 -0.14
C SER A 144 -9.58 11.89 0.14
N GLU A 145 -9.61 12.30 1.43
CA GLU A 145 -9.10 13.59 1.90
C GLU A 145 -8.45 13.40 3.28
N LEU A 146 -7.37 14.16 3.54
CA LEU A 146 -6.68 14.19 4.83
C LEU A 146 -6.34 15.64 5.20
N LYS A 147 -6.75 16.06 6.40
CA LYS A 147 -6.37 17.34 6.99
C LYS A 147 -5.89 17.13 8.42
N ILE A 148 -4.84 17.83 8.80
CA ILE A 148 -4.36 17.82 10.18
C ILE A 148 -4.82 19.11 10.86
N GLU A 149 -5.56 18.98 11.95
CA GLU A 149 -6.13 20.06 12.74
C GLU A 149 -5.71 19.93 14.21
N GLY A 150 -4.62 20.61 14.57
CA GLY A 150 -4.00 20.47 15.89
C GLY A 150 -3.51 19.05 16.15
N GLU A 151 -4.08 18.39 17.16
CA GLU A 151 -3.74 17.00 17.54
C GLU A 151 -4.67 15.95 16.88
N LYS A 152 -5.38 16.32 15.83
CA LYS A 152 -6.34 15.43 15.15
C LYS A 152 -6.07 15.34 13.65
N ALA A 153 -6.34 14.16 13.11
CA ALA A 153 -6.48 13.94 11.68
C ALA A 153 -7.98 13.89 11.32
N VAL A 154 -8.42 14.77 10.44
CA VAL A 154 -9.76 14.78 9.85
C VAL A 154 -9.67 14.11 8.49
N VAL A 155 -10.34 13.00 8.32
CA VAL A 155 -10.21 12.11 7.17
C VAL A 155 -11.56 11.86 6.53
N THR A 156 -11.70 12.19 5.24
CA THR A 156 -12.83 11.76 4.42
C THR A 156 -12.49 10.41 3.79
N ARG A 157 -13.35 9.44 3.98
CA ARG A 157 -13.17 8.03 3.62
C ARG A 157 -14.13 7.62 2.52
N GLU A 158 -13.67 6.79 1.62
CA GLU A 158 -14.52 6.09 0.63
C GLU A 158 -15.19 4.89 1.31
N VAL A 159 -16.51 4.86 1.33
CA VAL A 159 -17.32 3.73 1.85
C VAL A 159 -18.40 3.38 0.82
N ASP A 160 -18.98 2.17 0.90
CA ASP A 160 -19.95 1.68 -0.10
C ASP A 160 -21.15 2.62 -0.29
N GLY A 161 -21.59 3.28 0.78
CA GLY A 161 -22.70 4.24 0.72
C GLY A 161 -22.33 5.66 0.30
N GLY A 162 -21.06 5.94 -0.02
CA GLY A 162 -20.58 7.28 -0.39
C GLY A 162 -19.34 7.72 0.41
N LEU A 163 -19.34 8.93 0.93
CA LEU A 163 -18.23 9.50 1.70
C LEU A 163 -18.57 9.59 3.20
N GLN A 164 -17.59 9.30 4.04
CA GLN A 164 -17.69 9.46 5.48
C GLN A 164 -16.51 10.26 6.01
N THR A 165 -16.77 11.39 6.65
CA THR A 165 -15.72 12.17 7.32
C THR A 165 -15.65 11.82 8.79
N ILE A 166 -14.46 11.43 9.26
CA ILE A 166 -14.19 11.11 10.67
C ILE A 166 -13.02 11.96 11.18
N SER A 167 -12.98 12.17 12.48
CA SER A 167 -11.87 12.82 13.18
C SER A 167 -11.25 11.83 14.16
N VAL A 168 -9.95 11.63 14.10
CA VAL A 168 -9.18 10.72 14.96
C VAL A 168 -8.04 11.47 15.62
N ASN A 169 -7.70 11.10 16.85
CA ASN A 169 -6.57 11.69 17.57
C ASN A 169 -5.24 11.14 17.04
N LEU A 170 -4.22 11.98 17.03
CA LEU A 170 -2.82 11.56 16.83
C LEU A 170 -2.28 10.92 18.14
N PRO A 171 -1.39 9.93 18.07
CA PRO A 171 -0.92 9.30 16.85
C PRO A 171 -1.99 8.42 16.19
N CYS A 172 -1.98 8.37 14.85
CA CYS A 172 -2.95 7.55 14.14
C CYS A 172 -2.37 6.90 12.88
N ILE A 173 -3.13 5.95 12.32
CA ILE A 173 -2.82 5.23 11.10
C ILE A 173 -3.89 5.54 10.06
N VAL A 174 -3.44 6.01 8.90
CA VAL A 174 -4.30 6.35 7.74
C VAL A 174 -3.95 5.45 6.58
N SER A 175 -4.94 4.80 5.98
CA SER A 175 -4.72 4.11 4.70
C SER A 175 -5.35 4.91 3.54
N THR A 176 -4.61 4.99 2.43
CA THR A 176 -4.93 5.88 1.30
C THR A 176 -5.71 5.17 0.21
N ASP A 177 -6.77 5.81 -0.29
CA ASP A 177 -7.40 5.49 -1.57
C ASP A 177 -6.68 6.21 -2.72
N LEU A 178 -6.89 5.76 -3.96
CA LEU A 178 -6.31 6.39 -5.16
C LEU A 178 -6.86 7.80 -5.41
N ARG A 179 -7.98 8.16 -4.81
CA ARG A 179 -8.64 9.47 -4.97
C ARG A 179 -8.05 10.56 -4.08
N LEU A 180 -7.16 10.21 -3.13
CA LEU A 180 -6.60 11.17 -2.18
C LEU A 180 -5.77 12.26 -2.88
N ASN A 181 -4.95 11.87 -3.83
CA ASN A 181 -4.09 12.78 -4.59
C ASN A 181 -3.61 12.16 -5.91
N GLU A 182 -2.88 12.94 -6.69
CA GLU A 182 -2.14 12.49 -7.87
C GLU A 182 -0.64 12.55 -7.54
N PRO A 183 0.08 11.40 -7.56
CA PRO A 183 1.51 11.36 -7.26
C PRO A 183 2.34 12.14 -8.28
N ARG A 184 3.33 12.87 -7.78
CA ARG A 184 4.33 13.56 -8.60
C ARG A 184 5.32 12.59 -9.23
N TYR A 185 5.99 13.04 -10.28
CA TYR A 185 7.17 12.35 -10.83
C TYR A 185 8.44 12.86 -10.15
N ALA A 186 9.36 11.94 -9.86
CA ALA A 186 10.67 12.32 -9.35
C ALA A 186 11.49 13.02 -10.44
N SER A 187 12.03 14.20 -10.13
CA SER A 187 12.94 14.89 -11.04
C SER A 187 14.32 14.21 -11.08
N LEU A 188 15.03 14.33 -12.19
CA LEU A 188 16.39 13.78 -12.32
C LEU A 188 17.34 14.26 -11.20
N PRO A 189 17.38 15.54 -10.82
CA PRO A 189 18.18 15.98 -9.68
C PRO A 189 17.81 15.29 -8.36
N ASN A 190 16.52 15.05 -8.12
CA ASN A 190 16.07 14.38 -6.90
C ASN A 190 16.43 12.88 -6.90
N ILE A 191 16.40 12.22 -8.05
CA ILE A 191 16.88 10.83 -8.20
C ILE A 191 18.38 10.74 -7.86
N MET A 192 19.17 11.72 -8.31
CA MET A 192 20.61 11.76 -7.98
C MET A 192 20.85 11.99 -6.50
N LYS A 193 20.12 12.94 -5.89
CA LYS A 193 20.23 13.21 -4.43
C LYS A 193 19.76 12.02 -3.59
N ALA A 194 18.74 11.30 -4.02
CA ALA A 194 18.20 10.14 -3.31
C ALA A 194 19.24 9.04 -3.08
N LYS A 195 20.24 8.91 -3.95
CA LYS A 195 21.34 7.93 -3.79
C LYS A 195 22.18 8.17 -2.53
N GLN A 196 22.24 9.42 -2.05
CA GLN A 196 23.03 9.82 -0.89
C GLN A 196 22.21 9.95 0.40
N LYS A 197 20.85 9.91 0.29
CA LYS A 197 19.99 9.98 1.48
C LYS A 197 20.14 8.73 2.34
N PRO A 198 19.98 8.85 3.68
CA PRO A 198 20.11 7.73 4.60
C PRO A 198 19.13 6.60 4.26
N LEU A 199 19.63 5.38 4.30
CA LEU A 199 18.84 4.16 4.18
C LEU A 199 19.43 3.15 5.16
N ASP A 200 18.67 2.87 6.21
CA ASP A 200 19.04 1.92 7.24
C ASP A 200 18.48 0.53 6.89
N VAL A 201 19.25 -0.50 7.19
CA VAL A 201 18.82 -1.90 7.05
C VAL A 201 18.70 -2.50 8.44
N ILE A 202 17.53 -3.07 8.72
CA ILE A 202 17.21 -3.77 9.97
C ILE A 202 16.83 -5.21 9.61
N GLU A 203 17.49 -6.18 10.20
CA GLU A 203 17.10 -7.57 10.08
C GLU A 203 15.73 -7.83 10.71
N ALA A 204 14.80 -8.46 9.98
CA ALA A 204 13.45 -8.73 10.48
C ALA A 204 13.45 -9.51 11.80
N GLY A 205 14.37 -10.47 11.94
CA GLY A 205 14.54 -11.26 13.17
C GLY A 205 14.89 -10.43 14.41
N SER A 206 15.53 -9.26 14.25
CA SER A 206 15.88 -8.37 15.36
C SER A 206 14.66 -7.67 15.99
N LEU A 207 13.53 -7.63 15.30
CA LEU A 207 12.29 -7.05 15.79
C LEU A 207 11.43 -8.01 16.62
N GLY A 208 11.87 -9.26 16.79
CA GLY A 208 11.22 -10.25 17.68
C GLY A 208 9.81 -10.69 17.24
N ALA A 209 9.44 -10.45 15.98
CA ALA A 209 8.14 -10.81 15.44
C ALA A 209 8.16 -12.25 14.88
N ASP A 210 7.12 -13.04 15.16
CA ASP A 210 6.85 -14.28 14.45
C ASP A 210 6.37 -13.94 13.04
N ILE A 211 7.17 -14.30 12.02
CA ILE A 211 6.94 -14.00 10.60
C ILE A 211 6.75 -15.25 9.74
N GLU A 212 6.68 -16.43 10.37
CA GLU A 212 6.50 -17.68 9.63
C GLU A 212 5.20 -17.67 8.81
N PRO A 213 5.26 -18.03 7.51
CA PRO A 213 4.07 -18.10 6.67
C PRO A 213 3.08 -19.16 7.18
N ARG A 214 1.80 -18.83 7.17
CA ARG A 214 0.71 -19.72 7.61
C ARG A 214 -0.11 -20.27 6.46
N ASN A 215 0.03 -19.66 5.28
CA ASN A 215 -0.62 -20.10 4.06
C ASN A 215 0.42 -20.60 3.06
N LYS A 216 -0.01 -21.52 2.20
CA LYS A 216 0.79 -22.03 1.09
C LYS A 216 0.01 -21.87 -0.20
N THR A 217 0.59 -21.17 -1.18
CA THR A 217 0.04 -21.13 -2.54
C THR A 217 0.11 -22.51 -3.18
N LEU A 218 -1.04 -23.06 -3.51
CA LEU A 218 -1.13 -24.42 -4.10
C LEU A 218 -1.02 -24.36 -5.62
N LYS A 219 -1.63 -23.35 -6.24
CA LYS A 219 -1.67 -23.20 -7.70
C LYS A 219 -1.94 -21.75 -8.10
N VAL A 220 -1.25 -21.30 -9.14
CA VAL A 220 -1.51 -20.02 -9.83
C VAL A 220 -1.81 -20.32 -11.29
N SER A 221 -2.96 -19.86 -11.77
CA SER A 221 -3.38 -20.01 -13.17
C SER A 221 -3.86 -18.67 -13.73
N PRO A 222 -3.78 -18.46 -15.06
CA PRO A 222 -4.37 -17.28 -15.64
C PRO A 222 -5.91 -17.29 -15.43
N PRO A 223 -6.55 -16.09 -15.40
CA PRO A 223 -7.99 -16.03 -15.34
C PRO A 223 -8.62 -16.72 -16.56
N PRO A 224 -9.82 -17.28 -16.42
CA PRO A 224 -10.52 -17.90 -17.57
C PRO A 224 -10.75 -16.86 -18.67
N VAL A 225 -10.64 -17.32 -19.92
CA VAL A 225 -10.94 -16.47 -21.07
C VAL A 225 -12.43 -16.14 -21.04
N ARG A 226 -12.73 -14.84 -20.99
CA ARG A 226 -14.13 -14.39 -21.06
C ARG A 226 -14.62 -14.48 -22.49
N GLU A 227 -15.76 -15.08 -22.68
CA GLU A 227 -16.48 -15.05 -23.96
C GLU A 227 -17.09 -13.66 -24.19
N ALA A 228 -17.35 -13.33 -25.46
CA ALA A 228 -18.04 -12.09 -25.79
C ALA A 228 -19.45 -12.10 -25.21
N GLY A 229 -19.88 -10.96 -24.68
CA GLY A 229 -21.26 -10.81 -24.21
C GLY A 229 -22.25 -10.82 -25.37
N ILE A 230 -23.55 -10.95 -25.04
CA ILE A 230 -24.65 -10.86 -25.99
C ILE A 230 -25.10 -9.39 -26.06
N ILE A 231 -25.16 -8.84 -27.25
CA ILE A 231 -25.77 -7.53 -27.46
C ILE A 231 -27.29 -7.72 -27.53
N VAL A 232 -28.05 -7.00 -26.73
CA VAL A 232 -29.51 -6.99 -26.70
C VAL A 232 -30.05 -5.73 -27.37
N GLU A 233 -31.20 -5.80 -27.97
CA GLU A 233 -31.80 -4.71 -28.75
C GLU A 233 -32.56 -3.70 -27.86
N THR A 234 -33.14 -4.19 -26.76
CA THR A 234 -34.01 -3.39 -25.88
C THR A 234 -33.56 -3.47 -24.42
N VAL A 235 -33.97 -2.48 -23.61
CA VAL A 235 -33.75 -2.48 -22.15
C VAL A 235 -34.54 -3.64 -21.49
N ASP A 236 -35.72 -3.95 -21.98
CA ASP A 236 -36.55 -5.05 -21.46
C ASP A 236 -35.86 -6.40 -21.66
N ASP A 237 -35.25 -6.65 -22.82
CA ASP A 237 -34.44 -7.84 -23.07
C ASP A 237 -33.23 -7.92 -22.12
N LEU A 238 -32.58 -6.78 -21.83
CA LEU A 238 -31.48 -6.74 -20.88
C LEU A 238 -31.95 -7.11 -19.47
N VAL A 239 -33.06 -6.52 -19.02
CA VAL A 239 -33.65 -6.82 -17.70
C VAL A 239 -34.06 -8.28 -17.60
N ASP A 240 -34.69 -8.81 -18.63
CA ASP A 240 -35.09 -10.24 -18.67
C ASP A 240 -33.87 -11.16 -18.54
N LYS A 241 -32.82 -10.92 -19.32
CA LYS A 241 -31.56 -11.70 -19.24
C LYS A 241 -30.87 -11.58 -17.91
N LEU A 242 -30.80 -10.39 -17.33
CA LEU A 242 -30.18 -10.17 -16.00
C LEU A 242 -30.97 -10.86 -14.90
N LYS A 243 -32.31 -10.90 -15.01
CA LYS A 243 -33.22 -11.53 -14.04
C LYS A 243 -33.29 -13.05 -14.20
N ASN A 244 -33.53 -13.55 -15.41
CA ASN A 244 -33.90 -14.95 -15.64
C ASN A 244 -32.69 -15.83 -16.02
N GLU A 245 -31.71 -15.31 -16.78
CA GLU A 245 -30.50 -16.04 -17.18
C GLU A 245 -29.35 -15.83 -16.21
N ALA A 246 -28.91 -14.60 -16.00
CA ALA A 246 -27.76 -14.26 -15.13
C ALA A 246 -28.11 -14.30 -13.64
N LYS A 247 -29.37 -14.12 -13.26
CA LYS A 247 -29.89 -14.12 -11.88
C LYS A 247 -29.16 -13.15 -10.94
N VAL A 248 -28.79 -11.98 -11.46
CA VAL A 248 -28.07 -10.94 -10.70
C VAL A 248 -29.00 -9.82 -10.20
N ILE A 249 -30.25 -9.79 -10.68
CA ILE A 249 -31.31 -8.91 -10.18
C ILE A 249 -32.56 -9.73 -9.85
N THR A 250 -33.36 -9.27 -8.86
CA THR A 250 -34.62 -9.89 -8.43
C THR A 250 -35.83 -9.30 -9.15
#